data_2f414fe1a86f5051d8f7f24454d3e3a9
#
_entry.id   2f414fe1a86f5051d8f7f24454d3e3a9
#
_cell.length_a   1.000
_cell.length_b   1.000
_cell.length_c   1.000
_cell.angle_alpha   90.00
_cell.angle_beta   90.00
_cell.angle_gamma   90.00
#
_symmetry.space_group_name_H-M   'P 1'
#
loop_
_entity.id
_entity.type
_entity.pdbx_description
1 polymer ?
#
loop_
_entity_poly.entity_id
_entity_poly.type
_entity_poly.pdbx_seq_one_letter_code
_entity_poly.pdbx_strand_id
1 'polypeptide(L)'
;MRQFRRWKARYIYHRKVRFYYEKSIESCPCLAIGAIKFLAVRLSDKDVCLEYGAGKSTLWFARLVGHLVSIESDRSWYEKVRRQISRHRNAEIFLFDGEEHCVPGTCVCWDYVNKMDEFTPETFTFILNDGYARLHVGLKALALLKPGGILVWDDWANVFPMRTHIPKALPANGVVKDELLLEFWERVKNWHRVWYDDGTHSTAIFFKPL
;
A
#
# COMPACT_ATOMS: atom_id res chain seq x y z
N MET A 1 -22.69 13.95 -22.65
CA MET A 1 -23.54 13.90 -21.43
C MET A 1 -23.96 12.49 -20.97
N ARG A 2 -24.43 11.57 -21.84
CA ARG A 2 -24.84 10.21 -21.44
C ARG A 2 -23.70 9.36 -20.85
N GLN A 3 -22.47 9.46 -21.35
CA GLN A 3 -21.32 8.71 -20.89
C GLN A 3 -20.87 9.15 -19.48
N PHE A 4 -20.90 10.44 -19.19
CA PHE A 4 -20.57 11.02 -17.88
C PHE A 4 -21.58 10.62 -16.79
N ARG A 5 -22.89 10.53 -17.13
CA ARG A 5 -23.93 10.06 -16.21
C ARG A 5 -23.78 8.56 -15.88
N ARG A 6 -23.43 7.72 -16.87
CA ARG A 6 -23.20 6.28 -16.66
C ARG A 6 -21.96 6.03 -15.78
N TRP A 7 -20.90 6.81 -15.99
CA TRP A 7 -19.70 6.74 -15.17
C TRP A 7 -19.98 7.06 -13.70
N LYS A 8 -20.69 8.17 -13.42
CA LYS A 8 -21.10 8.53 -12.05
C LYS A 8 -21.96 7.45 -11.39
N ALA A 9 -22.88 6.85 -12.10
CA ALA A 9 -23.75 5.81 -11.56
C ALA A 9 -22.94 4.56 -11.17
N ARG A 10 -21.98 4.14 -11.99
CA ARG A 10 -21.08 3.02 -11.69
C ARG A 10 -20.21 3.30 -10.47
N TYR A 11 -19.60 4.46 -10.40
CA TYR A 11 -18.78 4.85 -9.26
C TYR A 11 -19.59 4.88 -7.95
N ILE A 12 -20.81 5.43 -7.99
CA ILE A 12 -21.72 5.42 -6.83
C ILE A 12 -22.05 3.98 -6.41
N TYR A 13 -22.31 3.10 -7.37
CA TYR A 13 -22.56 1.68 -7.08
C TYR A 13 -21.35 1.03 -6.40
N HIS A 14 -20.15 1.19 -6.94
CA HIS A 14 -18.92 0.65 -6.36
C HIS A 14 -18.67 1.20 -4.94
N ARG A 15 -18.90 2.50 -4.72
CA ARG A 15 -18.82 3.10 -3.39
C ARG A 15 -19.81 2.50 -2.39
N LYS A 16 -21.03 2.19 -2.81
CA LYS A 16 -21.99 1.50 -1.93
C LYS A 16 -21.54 0.09 -1.59
N VAL A 17 -21.10 -0.68 -2.59
CA VAL A 17 -20.57 -2.04 -2.36
C VAL A 17 -19.39 -1.98 -1.38
N ARG A 18 -18.47 -1.05 -1.60
CA ARG A 18 -17.31 -0.83 -0.73
C ARG A 18 -17.73 -0.50 0.71
N PHE A 19 -18.66 0.41 0.90
CA PHE A 19 -19.15 0.80 2.21
C PHE A 19 -19.72 -0.38 3.02
N TYR A 20 -20.51 -1.25 2.38
CA TYR A 20 -21.04 -2.43 3.06
C TYR A 20 -19.95 -3.45 3.35
N TYR A 21 -18.98 -3.62 2.45
CA TYR A 21 -17.85 -4.50 2.67
C TYR A 21 -16.99 -4.02 3.85
N GLU A 22 -16.65 -2.73 3.92
CA GLU A 22 -15.91 -2.16 5.03
C GLU A 22 -16.60 -2.34 6.39
N LYS A 23 -17.90 -2.28 6.42
CA LYS A 23 -18.69 -2.53 7.64
C LYS A 23 -18.72 -4.00 8.07
N SER A 24 -18.47 -4.93 7.15
CA SER A 24 -18.47 -6.37 7.44
C SER A 24 -17.13 -6.87 8.01
N ILE A 25 -16.08 -6.05 7.96
CA ILE A 25 -14.73 -6.41 8.41
C ILE A 25 -14.25 -5.38 9.43
N GLU A 26 -13.92 -5.83 10.63
CA GLU A 26 -13.32 -4.96 11.64
C GLU A 26 -11.95 -4.48 11.17
N SER A 27 -11.71 -3.16 11.22
CA SER A 27 -10.46 -2.53 10.78
C SER A 27 -10.13 -2.84 9.31
N CYS A 28 -11.13 -2.89 8.43
CA CYS A 28 -10.97 -3.18 7.02
C CYS A 28 -9.91 -2.26 6.38
N PRO A 29 -8.86 -2.81 5.74
CA PRO A 29 -7.86 -2.03 5.03
C PRO A 29 -8.46 -1.18 3.89
N CYS A 30 -7.83 -0.07 3.56
CA CYS A 30 -8.22 0.77 2.42
C CYS A 30 -7.67 0.23 1.08
N LEU A 31 -7.53 -1.06 0.92
CA LEU A 31 -7.12 -1.75 -0.31
C LEU A 31 -8.31 -2.17 -1.16
N ALA A 32 -8.12 -2.49 -2.41
CA ALA A 32 -9.17 -3.08 -3.25
C ALA A 32 -9.72 -4.38 -2.62
N ILE A 33 -11.03 -4.60 -2.70
CA ILE A 33 -11.70 -5.75 -2.06
C ILE A 33 -11.06 -7.10 -2.43
N GLY A 34 -10.70 -7.27 -3.71
CA GLY A 34 -10.03 -8.49 -4.18
C GLY A 34 -8.66 -8.70 -3.52
N ALA A 35 -7.89 -7.61 -3.32
CA ALA A 35 -6.61 -7.66 -2.63
C ALA A 35 -6.78 -8.04 -1.15
N ILE A 36 -7.78 -7.48 -0.45
CA ILE A 36 -8.07 -7.83 0.95
C ILE A 36 -8.38 -9.33 1.08
N LYS A 37 -9.25 -9.85 0.20
CA LYS A 37 -9.60 -11.28 0.18
C LYS A 37 -8.39 -12.17 -0.09
N PHE A 38 -7.55 -11.78 -1.04
CA PHE A 38 -6.31 -12.50 -1.34
C PHE A 38 -5.37 -12.52 -0.13
N LEU A 39 -5.13 -11.36 0.48
CA LEU A 39 -4.24 -11.23 1.63
C LEU A 39 -4.75 -11.98 2.87
N ALA A 40 -6.07 -11.99 3.11
CA ALA A 40 -6.70 -12.73 4.20
C ALA A 40 -6.44 -14.25 4.14
N VAL A 41 -6.25 -14.81 2.94
CA VAL A 41 -5.95 -16.24 2.72
C VAL A 41 -4.44 -16.50 2.66
N ARG A 42 -3.67 -15.52 2.16
CA ARG A 42 -2.22 -15.67 1.90
C ARG A 42 -1.37 -15.46 3.14
N LEU A 43 -1.74 -14.50 3.99
CA LEU A 43 -0.96 -14.13 5.17
C LEU A 43 -1.21 -15.08 6.33
N SER A 44 -0.19 -15.29 7.16
CA SER A 44 -0.19 -16.15 8.31
C SER A 44 0.71 -15.64 9.44
N ASP A 45 0.68 -16.28 10.58
CA ASP A 45 1.56 -16.02 11.73
C ASP A 45 3.06 -16.26 11.47
N LYS A 46 3.41 -16.80 10.30
CA LYS A 46 4.81 -16.96 9.86
C LYS A 46 5.33 -15.75 9.09
N ASP A 47 4.44 -14.83 8.71
CA ASP A 47 4.81 -13.68 7.90
C ASP A 47 5.39 -12.56 8.77
N VAL A 48 6.45 -11.93 8.23
CA VAL A 48 7.08 -10.72 8.76
C VAL A 48 6.75 -9.58 7.81
N CYS A 49 6.02 -8.59 8.30
CA CYS A 49 5.44 -7.54 7.50
C CYS A 49 6.07 -6.19 7.76
N LEU A 50 6.28 -5.40 6.70
CA LEU A 50 6.57 -3.98 6.75
C LEU A 50 5.42 -3.21 6.08
N GLU A 51 4.88 -2.21 6.78
CA GLU A 51 3.82 -1.34 6.28
C GLU A 51 4.31 0.10 6.27
N TYR A 52 4.18 0.76 5.13
CA TYR A 52 4.34 2.19 4.98
C TYR A 52 2.97 2.84 4.80
N GLY A 53 2.59 3.72 5.75
CA GLY A 53 1.27 4.30 5.87
C GLY A 53 0.39 3.51 6.84
N ALA A 54 0.53 3.80 8.14
CA ALA A 54 -0.25 3.12 9.16
C ALA A 54 -1.73 3.55 9.14
N GLY A 55 -2.62 2.61 9.48
CA GLY A 55 -4.05 2.89 9.45
C GLY A 55 -4.93 1.79 10.01
N LYS A 56 -6.11 1.66 9.45
CA LYS A 56 -6.99 0.52 9.72
C LYS A 56 -6.30 -0.81 9.33
N SER A 57 -5.48 -0.78 8.29
CA SER A 57 -4.68 -1.90 7.80
C SER A 57 -3.74 -2.44 8.88
N THR A 58 -3.09 -1.58 9.66
CA THR A 58 -2.17 -1.95 10.73
C THR A 58 -2.82 -2.91 11.74
N LEU A 59 -4.00 -2.56 12.25
CA LEU A 59 -4.72 -3.43 13.19
C LEU A 59 -5.18 -4.73 12.53
N TRP A 60 -5.56 -4.68 11.26
CA TRP A 60 -5.97 -5.86 10.51
C TRP A 60 -4.79 -6.80 10.27
N PHE A 61 -3.62 -6.28 9.86
CA PHE A 61 -2.41 -7.09 9.69
C PHE A 61 -1.88 -7.64 11.00
N ALA A 62 -1.88 -6.84 12.09
CA ALA A 62 -1.43 -7.30 13.40
C ALA A 62 -2.15 -8.56 13.91
N ARG A 63 -3.37 -8.82 13.41
CA ARG A 63 -4.14 -10.03 13.73
C ARG A 63 -3.81 -11.24 12.87
N LEU A 64 -3.12 -11.04 11.73
CA LEU A 64 -2.88 -12.08 10.74
C LEU A 64 -1.44 -12.57 10.71
N VAL A 65 -0.49 -11.69 11.04
CA VAL A 65 0.93 -11.94 10.82
C VAL A 65 1.69 -12.17 12.13
N GLY A 66 2.85 -12.81 12.03
CA GLY A 66 3.69 -13.08 13.20
C GLY A 66 4.43 -11.84 13.69
N HIS A 67 4.81 -10.93 12.80
CA HIS A 67 5.45 -9.68 13.16
C HIS A 67 5.09 -8.58 12.16
N LEU A 68 4.78 -7.39 12.68
CA LEU A 68 4.42 -6.21 11.89
C LEU A 68 5.24 -5.00 12.33
N VAL A 69 5.91 -4.38 11.38
CA VAL A 69 6.52 -3.06 11.53
C VAL A 69 5.74 -2.08 10.68
N SER A 70 5.17 -1.03 11.27
CA SER A 70 4.45 0.03 10.56
C SER A 70 5.18 1.36 10.69
N ILE A 71 5.21 2.13 9.62
CA ILE A 71 5.86 3.43 9.55
C ILE A 71 4.83 4.47 9.12
N GLU A 72 4.71 5.56 9.92
CA GLU A 72 3.72 6.60 9.71
C GLU A 72 4.38 7.99 9.70
N SER A 73 3.86 8.89 8.87
CA SER A 73 4.33 10.27 8.75
C SER A 73 3.40 11.30 9.39
N ASP A 74 2.14 10.98 9.61
CA ASP A 74 1.19 11.85 10.28
C ASP A 74 1.13 11.55 11.79
N ARG A 75 1.50 12.53 12.62
CA ARG A 75 1.53 12.40 14.07
C ARG A 75 0.16 12.06 14.67
N SER A 76 -0.90 12.68 14.18
CA SER A 76 -2.24 12.47 14.72
C SER A 76 -2.75 11.07 14.42
N TRP A 77 -2.42 10.57 13.23
CA TRP A 77 -2.74 9.22 12.79
C TRP A 77 -1.90 8.16 13.51
N TYR A 78 -0.59 8.41 13.66
CA TYR A 78 0.31 7.60 14.48
C TYR A 78 -0.23 7.38 15.90
N GLU A 79 -0.59 8.47 16.61
CA GLU A 79 -1.09 8.38 17.99
C GLU A 79 -2.40 7.58 18.10
N LYS A 80 -3.25 7.68 17.08
CA LYS A 80 -4.48 6.89 17.00
C LYS A 80 -4.19 5.41 16.80
N VAL A 81 -3.36 5.07 15.83
CA VAL A 81 -3.02 3.68 15.49
C VAL A 81 -2.23 3.02 16.62
N ARG A 82 -1.23 3.71 17.19
CA ARG A 82 -0.45 3.24 18.34
C ARG A 82 -1.34 2.79 19.50
N ARG A 83 -2.38 3.58 19.81
CA ARG A 83 -3.36 3.20 20.85
C ARG A 83 -4.15 1.95 20.49
N GLN A 84 -4.53 1.80 19.23
CA GLN A 84 -5.29 0.63 18.75
C GLN A 84 -4.48 -0.65 18.78
N ILE A 85 -3.19 -0.60 18.43
CA ILE A 85 -2.32 -1.79 18.41
C ILE A 85 -1.64 -2.08 19.76
N SER A 86 -1.84 -1.28 20.80
CA SER A 86 -1.14 -1.41 22.09
C SER A 86 -1.24 -2.77 22.76
N ARG A 87 -2.26 -3.58 22.41
CA ARG A 87 -2.45 -4.96 22.88
C ARG A 87 -1.83 -6.02 21.99
N HIS A 88 -1.32 -5.64 20.82
CA HIS A 88 -0.68 -6.53 19.86
C HIS A 88 0.83 -6.52 20.06
N ARG A 89 1.36 -7.54 20.76
CA ARG A 89 2.81 -7.64 21.08
C ARG A 89 3.68 -7.91 19.85
N ASN A 90 3.07 -8.29 18.75
CA ASN A 90 3.71 -8.57 17.47
C ASN A 90 3.71 -7.37 16.52
N ALA A 91 3.26 -6.19 16.96
CA ALA A 91 3.17 -5.00 16.12
C ALA A 91 3.92 -3.82 16.73
N GLU A 92 4.76 -3.19 15.92
CA GLU A 92 5.50 -1.98 16.23
C GLU A 92 5.10 -0.87 15.26
N ILE A 93 5.09 0.39 15.72
CA ILE A 93 4.85 1.54 14.87
C ILE A 93 5.86 2.64 15.15
N PHE A 94 6.42 3.21 14.08
CA PHE A 94 7.38 4.31 14.12
C PHE A 94 6.78 5.56 13.48
N LEU A 95 7.04 6.72 14.10
CA LEU A 95 6.65 8.03 13.58
C LEU A 95 7.86 8.71 12.93
N PHE A 96 7.65 9.22 11.71
CA PHE A 96 8.56 10.09 11.00
C PHE A 96 7.79 11.29 10.47
N ASP A 97 7.45 12.22 11.35
CA ASP A 97 6.75 13.44 11.01
C ASP A 97 7.74 14.45 10.40
N GLY A 98 7.69 14.58 9.10
CA GLY A 98 8.65 15.31 8.29
C GLY A 98 8.64 16.83 8.41
N GLU A 99 8.14 17.42 9.51
CA GLU A 99 8.19 18.87 9.70
C GLU A 99 9.62 19.41 9.84
N GLU A 100 10.56 18.59 10.33
CA GLU A 100 11.94 19.03 10.55
C GLU A 100 12.91 18.78 9.38
N HIS A 101 12.55 17.92 8.40
CA HIS A 101 13.52 17.41 7.41
C HIS A 101 13.02 17.45 5.96
N CYS A 102 11.90 18.12 5.67
CA CYS A 102 11.46 18.32 4.29
C CYS A 102 12.36 19.32 3.57
N VAL A 103 13.08 18.87 2.55
CA VAL A 103 13.78 19.78 1.64
C VAL A 103 12.73 20.60 0.87
N PRO A 104 12.74 21.95 0.97
CA PRO A 104 11.79 22.79 0.25
C PRO A 104 11.79 22.46 -1.24
N GLY A 105 10.61 22.13 -1.79
CA GLY A 105 10.41 21.85 -3.21
C GLY A 105 10.40 20.39 -3.63
N THR A 106 10.81 19.43 -2.77
CA THR A 106 10.78 17.99 -3.10
C THR A 106 9.66 17.22 -2.41
N CYS A 107 9.08 17.74 -1.34
CA CYS A 107 8.03 17.10 -0.53
C CYS A 107 8.31 15.62 -0.16
N VAL A 108 9.56 15.22 -0.02
CA VAL A 108 9.96 13.87 0.42
C VAL A 108 10.61 13.97 1.79
N CYS A 109 10.00 13.37 2.79
CA CYS A 109 10.63 13.16 4.09
C CYS A 109 11.61 11.98 3.95
N TRP A 110 12.90 12.30 3.83
CA TRP A 110 13.93 11.28 3.64
C TRP A 110 14.08 10.35 4.83
N ASP A 111 13.92 10.83 6.06
CA ASP A 111 14.00 9.99 7.25
C ASP A 111 12.91 8.91 7.23
N TYR A 112 11.70 9.27 6.78
CA TYR A 112 10.62 8.33 6.56
C TYR A 112 10.99 7.23 5.54
N VAL A 113 11.60 7.60 4.41
CA VAL A 113 12.04 6.65 3.38
C VAL A 113 13.25 5.85 3.86
N ASN A 114 14.22 6.51 4.53
CA ASN A 114 15.49 5.93 4.94
C ASN A 114 15.38 5.02 6.16
N LYS A 115 14.24 5.01 6.87
CA LYS A 115 13.98 3.99 7.90
C LYS A 115 14.19 2.56 7.36
N MET A 116 13.98 2.35 6.08
CA MET A 116 14.27 1.07 5.41
C MET A 116 15.73 0.65 5.50
N ASP A 117 16.66 1.58 5.57
CA ASP A 117 18.11 1.30 5.60
C ASP A 117 18.58 0.67 6.93
N GLU A 118 17.72 0.75 7.97
CA GLU A 118 17.97 0.08 9.25
C GLU A 118 17.65 -1.42 9.22
N PHE A 119 16.92 -1.89 8.21
CA PHE A 119 16.55 -3.30 8.10
C PHE A 119 17.53 -4.07 7.22
N THR A 120 17.80 -5.30 7.62
CA THR A 120 18.61 -6.22 6.82
C THR A 120 17.89 -6.56 5.50
N PRO A 121 18.59 -6.63 4.36
CA PRO A 121 17.99 -7.15 3.12
C PRO A 121 17.29 -8.49 3.31
N GLU A 122 16.23 -8.72 2.55
CA GLU A 122 15.46 -9.97 2.58
C GLU A 122 14.89 -10.35 3.96
N THR A 123 14.50 -9.34 4.76
CA THR A 123 13.88 -9.56 6.07
C THR A 123 12.38 -9.85 5.97
N PHE A 124 11.66 -9.16 5.07
CA PHE A 124 10.21 -9.18 5.05
C PHE A 124 9.65 -10.17 4.03
N THR A 125 8.60 -10.91 4.42
CA THR A 125 7.82 -11.76 3.51
C THR A 125 6.70 -11.00 2.83
N PHE A 126 6.31 -9.86 3.43
CA PHE A 126 5.25 -9.00 2.95
C PHE A 126 5.62 -7.53 3.19
N ILE A 127 5.44 -6.70 2.16
CA ILE A 127 5.59 -5.25 2.30
C ILE A 127 4.36 -4.57 1.70
N LEU A 128 3.71 -3.66 2.49
CA LEU A 128 2.66 -2.76 2.02
C LEU A 128 3.22 -1.37 1.78
N ASN A 129 3.01 -0.85 0.59
CA ASN A 129 3.34 0.51 0.18
C ASN A 129 2.04 1.31 -0.01
N ASP A 130 1.55 1.92 1.08
CA ASP A 130 0.31 2.71 1.12
C ASP A 130 0.51 4.09 1.76
N GLY A 131 1.75 4.45 2.04
CA GLY A 131 2.10 5.68 2.71
C GLY A 131 2.43 6.83 1.78
N TYR A 132 3.21 7.74 2.32
CA TYR A 132 3.83 8.84 1.63
C TYR A 132 5.06 8.36 0.82
N ALA A 133 5.52 9.15 -0.16
CA ALA A 133 6.73 8.86 -0.95
C ALA A 133 6.75 7.47 -1.62
N ARG A 134 5.59 6.94 -2.06
CA ARG A 134 5.39 5.57 -2.57
C ARG A 134 6.41 5.13 -3.62
N LEU A 135 6.91 6.04 -4.48
CA LEU A 135 7.90 5.69 -5.52
C LEU A 135 9.24 5.30 -4.91
N HIS A 136 9.75 6.11 -3.97
CA HIS A 136 11.00 5.85 -3.26
C HIS A 136 10.88 4.60 -2.37
N VAL A 137 9.78 4.50 -1.61
CA VAL A 137 9.47 3.35 -0.77
C VAL A 137 9.39 2.07 -1.62
N GLY A 138 8.70 2.11 -2.76
CA GLY A 138 8.58 0.96 -3.65
C GLY A 138 9.91 0.43 -4.17
N LEU A 139 10.82 1.33 -4.57
CA LEU A 139 12.16 0.96 -5.02
C LEU A 139 13.01 0.32 -3.92
N LYS A 140 13.05 0.94 -2.73
CA LYS A 140 13.81 0.39 -1.59
C LYS A 140 13.24 -0.94 -1.09
N ALA A 141 11.93 -1.11 -1.13
CA ALA A 141 11.24 -2.33 -0.69
C ALA A 141 11.73 -3.59 -1.41
N LEU A 142 12.17 -3.47 -2.67
CA LEU A 142 12.62 -4.62 -3.46
C LEU A 142 13.81 -5.35 -2.85
N ALA A 143 14.72 -4.61 -2.19
CA ALA A 143 15.87 -5.20 -1.51
C ALA A 143 15.51 -5.87 -0.19
N LEU A 144 14.49 -5.35 0.51
CA LEU A 144 14.06 -5.85 1.82
C LEU A 144 13.12 -7.05 1.75
N LEU A 145 12.51 -7.27 0.58
CA LEU A 145 11.58 -8.37 0.38
C LEU A 145 12.36 -9.69 0.17
N LYS A 146 11.98 -10.75 0.88
CA LYS A 146 12.52 -12.11 0.69
C LYS A 146 12.18 -12.65 -0.71
N PRO A 147 13.00 -13.55 -1.27
CA PRO A 147 12.55 -14.39 -2.39
C PRO A 147 11.21 -15.07 -2.07
N GLY A 148 10.28 -15.11 -3.01
CA GLY A 148 8.91 -15.60 -2.79
C GLY A 148 8.00 -14.67 -1.98
N GLY A 149 8.51 -13.56 -1.48
CA GLY A 149 7.74 -12.55 -0.76
C GLY A 149 6.86 -11.70 -1.69
N ILE A 150 5.95 -10.92 -1.11
CA ILE A 150 5.00 -10.09 -1.87
C ILE A 150 5.10 -8.61 -1.50
N LEU A 151 5.13 -7.76 -2.53
CA LEU A 151 5.00 -6.32 -2.42
C LEU A 151 3.59 -5.92 -2.84
N VAL A 152 2.87 -5.24 -1.97
CA VAL A 152 1.55 -4.67 -2.24
C VAL A 152 1.67 -3.17 -2.38
N TRP A 153 1.14 -2.63 -3.47
CA TRP A 153 1.13 -1.20 -3.75
C TRP A 153 -0.30 -0.71 -3.90
N ASP A 154 -0.75 0.12 -2.95
CA ASP A 154 -2.09 0.71 -3.03
C ASP A 154 -2.14 1.93 -3.95
N ASP A 155 -3.34 2.25 -4.43
CA ASP A 155 -3.58 3.33 -5.39
C ASP A 155 -2.75 3.23 -6.69
N TRP A 156 -2.43 2.00 -7.12
CA TRP A 156 -1.60 1.75 -8.30
C TRP A 156 -2.09 2.45 -9.56
N ALA A 157 -3.41 2.54 -9.76
CA ALA A 157 -4.01 3.21 -10.90
C ALA A 157 -3.74 4.73 -10.94
N ASN A 158 -3.33 5.35 -9.82
CA ASN A 158 -2.99 6.77 -9.78
C ASN A 158 -1.61 7.05 -10.40
N VAL A 159 -0.75 6.03 -10.49
CA VAL A 159 0.63 6.16 -10.98
C VAL A 159 0.86 5.37 -12.27
N PHE A 160 0.11 4.30 -12.52
CA PHE A 160 0.27 3.44 -13.70
C PHE A 160 -1.00 3.41 -14.55
N PRO A 161 -0.91 3.54 -15.90
CA PRO A 161 -2.07 3.56 -16.79
C PRO A 161 -2.89 2.27 -16.72
N MET A 162 -4.19 2.40 -16.43
CA MET A 162 -5.12 1.27 -16.29
C MET A 162 -6.51 1.59 -16.84
N ARG A 163 -7.24 0.54 -17.26
CA ARG A 163 -8.68 0.64 -17.50
C ARG A 163 -9.44 0.47 -16.19
N THR A 164 -9.87 1.57 -15.60
CA THR A 164 -10.60 1.59 -14.34
C THR A 164 -11.71 2.63 -14.35
N HIS A 165 -12.59 2.58 -13.35
CA HIS A 165 -13.60 3.59 -13.08
C HIS A 165 -13.22 4.54 -11.94
N ILE A 166 -12.01 4.44 -11.43
CA ILE A 166 -11.48 5.30 -10.36
C ILE A 166 -11.24 6.70 -10.92
N PRO A 167 -11.77 7.77 -10.28
CA PRO A 167 -11.71 9.12 -10.83
C PRO A 167 -10.31 9.71 -10.99
N LYS A 168 -9.38 9.32 -10.13
CA LYS A 168 -8.00 9.84 -10.10
C LYS A 168 -7.01 8.99 -10.88
N ALA A 169 -7.47 7.87 -11.46
CA ALA A 169 -6.61 6.96 -12.20
C ALA A 169 -6.04 7.60 -13.46
N LEU A 170 -4.81 7.23 -13.80
CA LEU A 170 -4.24 7.55 -15.10
C LEU A 170 -5.04 6.83 -16.21
N PRO A 171 -5.33 7.53 -17.33
CA PRO A 171 -6.05 6.92 -18.42
C PRO A 171 -5.25 5.75 -19.02
N ALA A 172 -5.93 4.72 -19.54
CA ALA A 172 -5.30 3.52 -20.07
C ALA A 172 -4.32 3.76 -21.23
N ASN A 173 -4.45 4.89 -21.93
CA ASN A 173 -3.52 5.36 -22.97
C ASN A 173 -2.54 6.43 -22.45
N GLY A 174 -2.47 6.62 -21.13
CA GLY A 174 -1.52 7.53 -20.48
C GLY A 174 -0.09 7.03 -20.64
N VAL A 175 0.86 7.95 -20.56
CA VAL A 175 2.29 7.63 -20.61
C VAL A 175 2.88 7.87 -19.23
N VAL A 176 3.58 6.88 -18.71
CA VAL A 176 4.38 7.03 -17.49
C VAL A 176 5.59 7.91 -17.83
N LYS A 177 5.76 9.01 -17.10
CA LYS A 177 6.87 9.96 -17.29
C LYS A 177 7.80 10.03 -16.08
N ASP A 178 7.38 9.47 -14.95
CA ASP A 178 8.15 9.50 -13.71
C ASP A 178 9.29 8.47 -13.79
N GLU A 179 10.52 8.96 -13.66
CA GLU A 179 11.74 8.16 -13.80
C GLU A 179 11.85 7.07 -12.71
N LEU A 180 11.44 7.36 -11.46
CA LEU A 180 11.45 6.37 -10.39
C LEU A 180 10.46 5.25 -10.63
N LEU A 181 9.28 5.59 -11.20
CA LEU A 181 8.30 4.58 -11.56
C LEU A 181 8.77 3.72 -12.73
N LEU A 182 9.45 4.31 -13.71
CA LEU A 182 10.06 3.57 -14.81
C LEU A 182 11.17 2.64 -14.30
N GLU A 183 12.03 3.13 -13.39
CA GLU A 183 13.05 2.30 -12.74
C GLU A 183 12.43 1.15 -11.95
N PHE A 184 11.42 1.43 -11.14
CA PHE A 184 10.67 0.39 -10.41
C PHE A 184 10.12 -0.66 -11.38
N TRP A 185 9.45 -0.20 -12.46
CA TRP A 185 8.87 -1.09 -13.46
C TRP A 185 9.91 -1.99 -14.13
N GLU A 186 11.06 -1.44 -14.52
CA GLU A 186 12.14 -2.23 -15.12
C GLU A 186 12.62 -3.35 -14.20
N ARG A 187 12.65 -3.11 -12.89
CA ARG A 187 13.05 -4.12 -11.90
C ARG A 187 12.00 -5.21 -11.69
N VAL A 188 10.71 -4.90 -11.82
CA VAL A 188 9.62 -5.83 -11.52
C VAL A 188 8.83 -6.31 -12.75
N LYS A 189 9.13 -5.86 -13.96
CA LYS A 189 8.36 -6.18 -15.17
C LYS A 189 8.26 -7.68 -15.45
N ASN A 190 9.23 -8.46 -15.03
CA ASN A 190 9.27 -9.92 -15.18
C ASN A 190 8.74 -10.66 -13.94
N TRP A 191 8.34 -9.96 -12.88
CA TRP A 191 7.73 -10.59 -11.74
C TRP A 191 6.29 -11.01 -12.05
N HIS A 192 5.84 -12.11 -11.46
CA HIS A 192 4.41 -12.40 -11.43
C HIS A 192 3.69 -11.29 -10.66
N ARG A 193 2.52 -10.86 -11.14
CA ARG A 193 1.75 -9.78 -10.56
C ARG A 193 0.27 -9.93 -10.78
N VAL A 194 -0.51 -9.42 -9.85
CA VAL A 194 -1.98 -9.37 -9.92
C VAL A 194 -2.45 -7.97 -9.58
N TRP A 195 -3.46 -7.50 -10.28
CA TRP A 195 -4.09 -6.22 -10.02
C TRP A 195 -5.53 -6.41 -9.63
N TYR A 196 -5.92 -5.74 -8.58
CA TYR A 196 -7.29 -5.68 -8.11
C TYR A 196 -7.81 -4.26 -8.24
N ASP A 197 -9.03 -4.13 -8.77
CA ASP A 197 -9.76 -2.88 -8.93
C ASP A 197 -11.21 -3.12 -8.54
N ASP A 198 -11.72 -2.38 -7.58
CA ASP A 198 -13.12 -2.44 -7.16
C ASP A 198 -13.92 -1.20 -7.60
N GLY A 199 -13.34 -0.34 -8.44
CA GLY A 199 -13.91 0.91 -8.90
C GLY A 199 -13.79 2.07 -7.91
N THR A 200 -13.21 1.82 -6.73
CA THR A 200 -12.91 2.83 -5.70
C THR A 200 -11.45 2.81 -5.28
N HIS A 201 -10.86 1.63 -5.22
CA HIS A 201 -9.46 1.38 -4.89
C HIS A 201 -8.83 0.50 -5.95
N SER A 202 -7.56 0.71 -6.21
CA SER A 202 -6.74 -0.14 -7.07
C SER A 202 -5.49 -0.58 -6.32
N THR A 203 -5.24 -1.87 -6.28
CA THR A 203 -4.11 -2.44 -5.55
C THR A 203 -3.35 -3.40 -6.46
N ALA A 204 -2.05 -3.17 -6.62
CA ALA A 204 -1.15 -4.07 -7.32
C ALA A 204 -0.43 -4.97 -6.31
N ILE A 205 -0.24 -6.23 -6.65
CA ILE A 205 0.52 -7.21 -5.88
C ILE A 205 1.59 -7.80 -6.78
N PHE A 206 2.84 -7.66 -6.37
CA PHE A 206 4.01 -8.18 -7.06
C PHE A 206 4.62 -9.32 -6.24
N PHE A 207 4.98 -10.41 -6.91
CA PHE A 207 5.59 -11.59 -6.30
C PHE A 207 7.07 -11.64 -6.65
N LYS A 208 7.95 -11.46 -5.66
CA LYS A 208 9.39 -11.58 -5.88
C LYS A 208 9.73 -13.02 -6.30
N PRO A 209 10.47 -13.25 -7.38
CA PRO A 209 10.94 -14.58 -7.74
C PRO A 209 11.71 -15.26 -6.60
N LEU A 210 11.72 -16.62 -6.65
CA LEU A 210 12.50 -17.45 -5.72
C LEU A 210 13.99 -17.34 -6.00
#